data_60872f1b54c6f11d6fc86637ec094c73
#
_entry.id   60872f1b54c6f11d6fc86637ec094c73
#
_cell.length_a   1.000
_cell.length_b   1.000
_cell.length_c   1.000
_cell.angle_alpha   90.00
_cell.angle_beta   90.00
_cell.angle_gamma   90.00
#
_symmetry.space_group_name_H-M   'P 1'
#
loop_
_entity.id
_entity.type
_entity.pdbx_description
1 polymer ?
#
loop_
_entity_poly.entity_id
_entity_poly.type
_entity_poly.pdbx_seq_one_letter_code
_entity_poly.pdbx_strand_id
1 'polypeptide(L)'
;MRLRTSVLFFCAAPVLLALAASSNQKDAVEPRYDTSTNIDAMMVVTEVKEVGPGNPLSGMHLIVRPESAKSNAETTDVYLGPDDYLKDFGCHFAKGDKIQVKGSKVKFNGGPAVLAREVRLEATTLYLRDEQGVPYWSKS
;
A
#
# COMPACT_ATOMS: atom_id res chain seq x y z
N MET A 1 -55.70 28.26 21.85
CA MET A 1 -55.09 28.08 21.69
C MET A 1 -54.14 27.71 21.57
N ARG A 2 -53.73 27.57 21.41
CA ARG A 2 -52.87 27.33 21.26
C ARG A 2 -51.90 26.92 21.10
N LEU A 3 -51.44 26.66 21.04
CA LEU A 3 -50.46 26.32 20.94
C LEU A 3 -49.49 26.06 20.63
N ARG A 4 -49.06 25.68 20.68
CA ARG A 4 -48.24 25.49 20.43
C ARG A 4 -47.33 25.16 20.34
N THR A 5 -46.92 24.94 20.36
CA THR A 5 -46.07 24.62 20.24
C THR A 5 -45.17 24.34 20.03
N SER A 6 -44.71 24.12 19.99
CA SER A 6 -43.78 23.78 19.71
C SER A 6 -42.93 23.39 19.46
N VAL A 7 -42.48 23.18 19.38
CA VAL A 7 -41.63 22.79 19.06
C VAL A 7 -40.67 22.52 18.88
N LEU A 8 -40.20 22.29 18.81
CA LEU A 8 -39.27 22.01 18.59
C LEU A 8 -38.36 21.62 18.41
N PHE A 9 -37.93 21.41 18.28
CA PHE A 9 -37.06 21.09 18.05
C PHE A 9 -36.24 20.74 17.87
N PHE A 10 -35.76 20.46 17.75
CA PHE A 10 -34.97 20.12 17.53
C PHE A 10 -34.12 19.88 17.27
N CYS A 11 -33.56 19.61 17.16
CA CYS A 11 -32.82 19.39 16.75
C CYS A 11 -31.82 19.07 16.46
N ALA A 12 -31.40 18.77 16.35
CA ALA A 12 -30.60 18.43 15.92
C ALA A 12 -29.44 18.10 15.98
N ALA A 13 -28.81 18.10 15.88
CA ALA A 13 -27.76 17.87 16.09
C ALA A 13 -26.90 16.95 15.69
N PRO A 14 -26.95 16.23 15.28
CA PRO A 14 -26.18 15.27 14.97
C PRO A 14 -25.03 15.43 14.32
N VAL A 15 -24.52 15.80 13.97
CA VAL A 15 -23.52 16.02 13.35
C VAL A 15 -22.31 15.58 13.62
N LEU A 16 -21.91 15.36 14.57
CA LEU A 16 -20.71 15.06 14.89
C LEU A 16 -20.09 13.98 14.40
N LEU A 17 -20.60 13.07 13.95
CA LEU A 17 -19.95 11.95 13.56
C LEU A 17 -18.88 12.01 12.68
N ALA A 18 -18.86 12.79 11.79
CA ALA A 18 -17.84 12.80 10.78
C ALA A 18 -16.47 12.97 11.30
N LEU A 19 -16.36 13.55 12.45
CA LEU A 19 -15.07 13.79 12.92
C LEU A 19 -14.30 12.60 13.27
N ALA A 20 -14.91 11.63 13.73
CA ALA A 20 -14.20 10.46 14.16
C ALA A 20 -13.46 9.81 13.02
N ALA A 21 -14.01 9.86 11.86
CA ALA A 21 -13.38 9.21 10.75
C ALA A 21 -12.08 9.85 10.35
N SER A 22 -11.99 11.15 10.43
CA SER A 22 -10.78 11.78 10.00
C SER A 22 -9.62 11.56 10.95
N SER A 23 -9.89 11.38 12.21
CA SER A 23 -8.79 11.17 13.14
C SER A 23 -8.09 9.85 12.92
N ASN A 24 -8.79 8.87 12.40
CA ASN A 24 -8.17 7.57 12.17
C ASN A 24 -7.10 7.61 11.11
N GLN A 25 -7.22 8.49 10.16
CA GLN A 25 -6.23 8.54 9.11
C GLN A 25 -4.91 9.07 9.57
N LYS A 26 -4.93 9.90 10.59
CA LYS A 26 -3.70 10.45 11.08
C LYS A 26 -2.84 9.43 11.78
N ASP A 27 -3.46 8.37 12.23
CA ASP A 27 -2.75 7.39 13.01
C ASP A 27 -2.25 6.22 12.17
N ALA A 28 -2.29 6.36 10.86
CA ALA A 28 -1.77 5.33 9.98
C ALA A 28 -0.28 5.13 10.27
N VAL A 29 0.08 3.92 10.59
CA VAL A 29 1.44 3.56 10.95
C VAL A 29 2.02 2.70 9.84
N GLU A 30 3.30 2.88 9.58
CA GLU A 30 3.98 2.07 8.59
C GLU A 30 3.90 0.61 9.00
N PRO A 31 3.49 -0.29 8.11
CA PRO A 31 3.44 -1.70 8.44
C PRO A 31 4.85 -2.26 8.62
N ARG A 32 4.96 -3.22 9.50
CA ARG A 32 6.26 -3.82 9.78
C ARG A 32 6.49 -5.03 8.90
N TYR A 33 7.72 -5.16 8.44
CA TYR A 33 8.12 -6.35 7.71
C TYR A 33 8.09 -7.55 8.68
N ASP A 34 7.45 -8.62 8.25
CA ASP A 34 7.29 -9.81 9.08
C ASP A 34 7.86 -10.99 8.32
N THR A 35 8.96 -11.54 8.81
CA THR A 35 9.62 -12.64 8.13
C THR A 35 8.79 -13.92 8.14
N SER A 36 7.83 -14.03 9.04
CA SER A 36 6.96 -15.21 9.07
C SER A 36 5.89 -15.18 7.99
N THR A 37 5.68 -14.03 7.35
CA THR A 37 4.69 -13.91 6.28
C THR A 37 5.35 -13.69 4.92
N ASN A 38 6.57 -14.15 4.76
CA ASN A 38 7.27 -14.04 3.48
C ASN A 38 6.55 -14.80 2.39
N ILE A 39 6.50 -14.18 1.22
CA ILE A 39 5.99 -14.82 0.01
C ILE A 39 7.06 -14.76 -1.08
N ASP A 40 6.90 -15.63 -2.05
CA ASP A 40 7.73 -15.66 -3.24
C ASP A 40 6.78 -16.09 -4.35
N ALA A 41 6.39 -15.15 -5.19
CA ALA A 41 5.34 -15.43 -6.17
C ALA A 41 5.56 -14.69 -7.47
N MET A 42 5.07 -15.29 -8.55
CA MET A 42 5.04 -14.64 -9.85
C MET A 42 3.76 -13.81 -9.95
N MET A 43 3.92 -12.58 -10.32
CA MET A 43 2.83 -11.61 -10.37
C MET A 43 2.83 -10.87 -11.70
N VAL A 44 1.68 -10.31 -12.06
CA VAL A 44 1.56 -9.47 -13.24
C VAL A 44 1.20 -8.07 -12.77
N VAL A 45 1.94 -7.09 -13.27
CA VAL A 45 1.69 -5.68 -12.92
C VAL A 45 0.45 -5.20 -13.64
N THR A 46 -0.52 -4.69 -12.89
CA THR A 46 -1.73 -4.12 -13.47
C THR A 46 -1.70 -2.60 -13.47
N GLU A 47 -0.91 -2.01 -12.57
CA GLU A 47 -0.79 -0.56 -12.50
C GLU A 47 0.50 -0.20 -11.77
N VAL A 48 1.16 0.87 -12.21
CA VAL A 48 2.30 1.46 -11.51
C VAL A 48 1.80 2.74 -10.86
N LYS A 49 2.05 2.90 -9.57
CA LYS A 49 1.45 3.98 -8.81
C LYS A 49 2.49 4.69 -7.97
N GLU A 50 2.37 6.01 -7.90
CA GLU A 50 3.20 6.84 -7.05
C GLU A 50 2.40 7.31 -5.86
N VAL A 51 2.96 7.20 -4.67
CA VAL A 51 2.35 7.72 -3.45
C VAL A 51 3.21 8.84 -2.94
N GLY A 52 2.60 9.98 -2.71
CA GLY A 52 3.33 11.19 -2.35
C GLY A 52 3.84 11.21 -0.93
N PRO A 53 4.64 12.23 -0.63
CA PRO A 53 5.21 12.38 0.71
C PRO A 53 4.11 12.57 1.75
N GLY A 54 4.43 12.23 2.96
CA GLY A 54 3.46 12.28 4.06
C GLY A 54 2.75 10.98 4.33
N ASN A 55 2.92 10.01 3.46
CA ASN A 55 2.38 8.67 3.68
C ASN A 55 3.47 7.77 4.23
N PRO A 56 3.13 6.82 5.11
CA PRO A 56 4.13 5.89 5.63
C PRO A 56 4.84 5.09 4.55
N LEU A 57 4.16 4.78 3.45
CA LEU A 57 4.76 4.06 2.34
C LEU A 57 4.82 4.97 1.11
N SER A 58 5.43 6.13 1.25
CA SER A 58 5.57 7.02 0.10
C SER A 58 6.62 6.49 -0.87
N GLY A 59 6.36 6.63 -2.16
CA GLY A 59 7.23 6.15 -3.21
C GLY A 59 6.49 5.33 -4.25
N MET A 60 7.20 4.37 -4.82
CA MET A 60 6.64 3.57 -5.92
C MET A 60 5.93 2.33 -5.41
N HIS A 61 4.75 2.12 -5.94
CA HIS A 61 3.94 0.94 -5.67
C HIS A 61 3.58 0.27 -6.98
N LEU A 62 3.53 -1.04 -6.97
CA LEU A 62 3.01 -1.81 -8.10
C LEU A 62 1.72 -2.49 -7.64
N ILE A 63 0.66 -2.30 -8.39
CA ILE A 63 -0.58 -3.03 -8.15
C ILE A 63 -0.49 -4.28 -9.00
N VAL A 64 -0.58 -5.43 -8.38
CA VAL A 64 -0.32 -6.71 -9.05
C VAL A 64 -1.41 -7.71 -8.80
N ARG A 65 -1.45 -8.73 -9.63
CA ARG A 65 -2.28 -9.90 -9.42
C ARG A 65 -1.43 -11.15 -9.62
N PRO A 66 -1.81 -12.29 -9.05
CA PRO A 66 -1.04 -13.51 -9.28
C PRO A 66 -1.04 -13.85 -10.78
N GLU A 67 0.08 -14.32 -11.26
CA GLU A 67 0.20 -14.68 -12.68
C GLU A 67 -0.82 -15.73 -13.08
N SER A 68 -1.05 -16.70 -12.22
CA SER A 68 -1.96 -17.80 -12.50
C SER A 68 -3.44 -17.40 -12.37
N ALA A 69 -3.73 -16.20 -11.90
CA ALA A 69 -5.11 -15.79 -11.67
C ALA A 69 -5.71 -15.16 -12.93
N LYS A 70 -7.04 -15.12 -12.95
CA LYS A 70 -7.75 -14.47 -14.04
C LYS A 70 -7.54 -12.97 -13.98
N SER A 71 -7.73 -12.31 -15.11
CA SER A 71 -7.47 -10.89 -15.21
C SER A 71 -8.32 -10.03 -14.27
N ASN A 72 -9.45 -10.56 -13.80
CA ASN A 72 -10.29 -9.83 -12.86
C ASN A 72 -10.06 -10.25 -11.40
N ALA A 73 -8.97 -10.94 -11.12
CA ALA A 73 -8.65 -11.36 -9.77
C ALA A 73 -8.33 -10.15 -8.89
N GLU A 74 -8.46 -10.37 -7.60
CA GLU A 74 -8.14 -9.34 -6.62
C GLU A 74 -6.68 -8.94 -6.72
N THR A 75 -6.42 -7.66 -6.58
CA THR A 75 -5.06 -7.14 -6.69
C THR A 75 -4.45 -6.90 -5.32
N THR A 76 -3.13 -6.82 -5.31
CA THR A 76 -2.35 -6.57 -4.12
C THR A 76 -1.42 -5.39 -4.39
N ASP A 77 -1.23 -4.56 -3.39
CA ASP A 77 -0.34 -3.41 -3.48
C ASP A 77 1.06 -3.85 -3.04
N VAL A 78 2.04 -3.75 -3.91
CA VAL A 78 3.43 -4.09 -3.61
C VAL A 78 4.22 -2.80 -3.48
N TYR A 79 4.74 -2.55 -2.29
CA TYR A 79 5.55 -1.37 -2.05
C TYR A 79 7.01 -1.66 -2.37
N LEU A 80 7.60 -0.85 -3.24
CA LEU A 80 8.99 -1.01 -3.65
C LEU A 80 9.93 -0.14 -2.82
N GLY A 81 9.58 1.09 -2.57
CA GLY A 81 10.44 1.99 -1.81
C GLY A 81 10.34 3.43 -2.26
N PRO A 82 11.12 4.31 -1.64
CA PRO A 82 11.10 5.73 -1.99
C PRO A 82 11.69 5.96 -3.39
N ASP A 83 11.17 6.95 -4.07
CA ASP A 83 11.63 7.26 -5.41
C ASP A 83 13.11 7.60 -5.48
N ASP A 84 13.62 8.30 -4.49
CA ASP A 84 15.02 8.67 -4.46
C ASP A 84 15.95 7.47 -4.47
N TYR A 85 15.55 6.40 -3.82
CA TYR A 85 16.34 5.19 -3.82
C TYR A 85 16.22 4.45 -5.15
N LEU A 86 14.99 4.40 -5.69
CA LEU A 86 14.72 3.61 -6.87
C LEU A 86 15.26 4.21 -8.17
N LYS A 87 15.34 5.51 -8.24
CA LYS A 87 15.77 6.15 -9.48
C LYS A 87 17.19 5.78 -9.90
N ASP A 88 18.01 5.38 -8.95
CA ASP A 88 19.39 5.03 -9.25
C ASP A 88 19.54 3.65 -9.91
N PHE A 89 18.50 2.85 -9.89
CA PHE A 89 18.57 1.53 -10.48
C PHE A 89 18.19 1.49 -11.95
N GLY A 90 17.57 2.53 -12.45
CA GLY A 90 17.17 2.57 -13.87
C GLY A 90 16.15 1.52 -14.24
N CYS A 91 15.46 0.96 -13.28
CA CYS A 91 14.50 -0.10 -13.55
C CYS A 91 13.11 0.51 -13.73
N HIS A 92 12.47 0.17 -14.82
CA HIS A 92 11.15 0.69 -15.14
C HIS A 92 10.15 -0.45 -15.23
N PHE A 93 9.02 -0.26 -14.56
CA PHE A 93 7.94 -1.24 -14.61
C PHE A 93 6.78 -0.68 -15.42
N ALA A 94 6.06 -1.55 -16.08
CA ALA A 94 4.90 -1.17 -16.88
C ALA A 94 3.79 -2.18 -16.69
N LYS A 95 2.57 -1.74 -16.96
CA LYS A 95 1.42 -2.63 -16.94
C LYS A 95 1.67 -3.83 -17.85
N GLY A 96 1.38 -5.01 -17.35
CA GLY A 96 1.57 -6.24 -18.09
C GLY A 96 2.89 -6.95 -17.81
N ASP A 97 3.80 -6.29 -17.12
CA ASP A 97 5.08 -6.95 -16.79
C ASP A 97 4.86 -8.13 -15.86
N LYS A 98 5.57 -9.22 -16.13
CA LYS A 98 5.58 -10.36 -15.23
C LYS A 98 6.79 -10.25 -14.35
N ILE A 99 6.58 -10.27 -13.08
CA ILE A 99 7.64 -10.09 -12.08
C ILE A 99 7.59 -11.18 -11.05
N GLN A 100 8.74 -11.46 -10.45
CA GLN A 100 8.80 -12.33 -9.29
C GLN A 100 8.97 -11.42 -8.09
N VAL A 101 8.10 -11.55 -7.12
CA VAL A 101 8.10 -10.71 -5.92
C VAL A 101 8.42 -11.57 -4.72
N LYS A 102 9.44 -11.17 -3.97
CA LYS A 102 9.73 -11.76 -2.67
C LYS A 102 9.58 -10.67 -1.63
N GLY A 103 8.84 -10.94 -0.59
CA GLY A 103 8.62 -9.95 0.45
C GLY A 103 7.66 -10.43 1.51
N SER A 104 7.25 -9.52 2.36
CA SER A 104 6.38 -9.82 3.48
C SER A 104 4.96 -9.38 3.17
N LYS A 105 4.02 -10.28 3.37
CA LYS A 105 2.60 -9.97 3.19
C LYS A 105 2.11 -9.31 4.46
N VAL A 106 1.58 -8.11 4.32
CA VAL A 106 1.13 -7.30 5.44
C VAL A 106 -0.24 -6.71 5.12
N LYS A 107 -0.82 -6.01 6.07
CA LYS A 107 -2.04 -5.25 5.83
C LYS A 107 -1.71 -3.78 5.92
N PHE A 108 -2.21 -3.02 4.99
CA PHE A 108 -2.02 -1.58 5.00
C PHE A 108 -3.28 -0.92 4.45
N ASN A 109 -3.81 0.06 5.18
CA ASN A 109 -5.04 0.76 4.80
C ASN A 109 -6.21 -0.21 4.57
N GLY A 110 -6.27 -1.24 5.38
CA GLY A 110 -7.39 -2.18 5.32
C GLY A 110 -7.33 -3.20 4.19
N GLY A 111 -6.26 -3.22 3.43
CA GLY A 111 -6.13 -4.14 2.30
C GLY A 111 -4.82 -4.92 2.33
N PRO A 112 -4.70 -5.91 1.45
CA PRO A 112 -3.47 -6.69 1.38
C PRO A 112 -2.36 -5.88 0.71
N ALA A 113 -1.18 -5.97 1.26
CA ALA A 113 0.00 -5.31 0.72
C ALA A 113 1.20 -6.20 0.89
N VAL A 114 2.25 -5.93 0.13
CA VAL A 114 3.51 -6.64 0.24
C VAL A 114 4.62 -5.61 0.37
N LEU A 115 5.44 -5.76 1.39
CA LEU A 115 6.68 -4.98 1.49
C LEU A 115 7.72 -5.77 0.73
N ALA A 116 8.06 -5.33 -0.47
CA ALA A 116 8.94 -6.08 -1.35
C ALA A 116 10.37 -6.08 -0.84
N ARG A 117 10.97 -7.25 -0.79
CA ARG A 117 12.38 -7.41 -0.48
C ARG A 117 13.20 -7.50 -1.75
N GLU A 118 12.69 -8.23 -2.73
CA GLU A 118 13.32 -8.37 -4.03
C GLU A 118 12.24 -8.39 -5.10
N VAL A 119 12.50 -7.73 -6.21
CA VAL A 119 11.61 -7.82 -7.36
C VAL A 119 12.47 -8.11 -8.59
N ARG A 120 12.13 -9.16 -9.29
CA ARG A 120 12.87 -9.55 -10.48
C ARG A 120 12.01 -9.35 -11.72
N LEU A 121 12.55 -8.61 -12.66
CA LEU A 121 11.93 -8.42 -13.96
C LEU A 121 12.93 -8.93 -15.00
N GLU A 122 12.61 -10.03 -15.66
CA GLU A 122 13.49 -10.68 -16.62
C GLU A 122 14.83 -11.03 -15.94
N ALA A 123 15.93 -10.53 -16.43
CA ALA A 123 17.25 -10.83 -15.87
C ALA A 123 17.69 -9.86 -14.78
N THR A 124 16.89 -8.85 -14.50
CA THR A 124 17.26 -7.81 -13.54
C THR A 124 16.56 -8.04 -12.21
N THR A 125 17.35 -8.07 -11.13
CA THR A 125 16.78 -8.17 -9.79
C THR A 125 17.03 -6.88 -9.03
N LEU A 126 15.97 -6.35 -8.46
CA LEU A 126 16.00 -5.15 -7.66
C LEU A 126 16.00 -5.57 -6.20
N TYR A 127 17.07 -5.26 -5.47
CA TYR A 127 17.18 -5.62 -4.05
C TYR A 127 16.78 -4.42 -3.20
N LEU A 128 15.74 -4.59 -2.41
CA LEU A 128 15.14 -3.48 -1.68
C LEU A 128 15.32 -3.59 -0.17
N ARG A 129 15.34 -4.80 0.35
CA ARG A 129 15.48 -5.03 1.78
C ARG A 129 16.35 -6.26 2.02
N ASP A 130 16.94 -6.32 3.20
CA ASP A 130 17.73 -7.51 3.56
C ASP A 130 16.80 -8.63 4.04
N GLU A 131 17.37 -9.73 4.47
CA GLU A 131 16.60 -10.91 4.86
C GLU A 131 15.72 -10.68 6.08
N GLN A 132 16.05 -9.72 6.91
CA GLN A 132 15.23 -9.37 8.05
C GLN A 132 14.20 -8.30 7.71
N GLY A 133 14.21 -7.83 6.47
CA GLY A 133 13.27 -6.82 6.01
C GLY A 133 13.72 -5.39 6.22
N VAL A 134 14.96 -5.18 6.60
CA VAL A 134 15.47 -3.82 6.81
C VAL A 134 15.73 -3.17 5.46
N PRO A 135 15.12 -2.01 5.20
CA PRO A 135 15.31 -1.36 3.89
C PRO A 135 16.74 -0.91 3.68
N TYR A 136 17.24 -1.12 2.48
CA TYR A 136 18.60 -0.67 2.17
C TYR A 136 18.71 0.86 2.16
N TRP A 137 17.62 1.56 1.90
CA TRP A 137 17.65 3.02 1.93
C TRP A 137 17.70 3.59 3.34
N SER A 138 17.48 2.80 4.34
CA SER A 138 17.59 3.25 5.72
C SER A 138 18.97 3.02 6.31
N LYS A 139 19.84 2.33 5.57
CA LYS A 139 21.19 2.05 6.01
C LYS A 139 22.11 3.08 5.38
N SER A 140 22.57 4.03 6.10
CA SER A 140 23.48 5.04 5.53
C SER A 140 24.72 5.16 6.35
#